data_bac07959b3a93b3ce6e2bce484027c6a
#
_entry.id   bac07959b3a93b3ce6e2bce484027c6a
#
_cell.length_a   1.000
_cell.length_b   1.000
_cell.length_c   1.000
_cell.angle_alpha   90.00
_cell.angle_beta   90.00
_cell.angle_gamma   90.00
#
_symmetry.space_group_name_H-M   'P 1'
#
loop_
_entity.id
_entity.type
_entity.pdbx_description
1 polymer ?
#
loop_
_entity_poly.entity_id
_entity_poly.type
_entity_poly.pdbx_seq_one_letter_code
_entity_poly.pdbx_strand_id
1 'polypeptide(L)'
;MQINLIKSKTLLTRSSGYLKGVCSHSLNPYSGCGFGLSSCGEGCYVRFNQWITQGRTWGEFVDVKINAAELYGQSAEKEKNWAHQKSLPFTIFMSSATDPWQPAERKYRVTRTVLQAMTACPPDTLILQTHSANILDDLDTLLELSRLCSLRIHLSIEGDLNRLPGLPPPPSSIEQRISALEKLSTRGLKTIACLSPLYPLTNPHHFFDRLKNAGASAVIIDHFIGGDGTAQGSRTLKTRLPFAMSQVLEDSIHLPYRNQIINIARNYLPVGVSAQGFAGHYSQ
;
A
#
# COMPACT_ATOMS: atom_id res chain seq x y z
N MET A 1 -15.34 -9.93 -13.78
CA MET A 1 -14.30 -8.87 -13.82
C MET A 1 -13.77 -8.74 -15.24
N GLN A 2 -13.86 -7.57 -15.83
CA GLN A 2 -13.34 -7.26 -17.17
C GLN A 2 -11.84 -6.96 -17.09
N ILE A 3 -11.04 -7.58 -17.95
CA ILE A 3 -9.61 -7.32 -18.06
C ILE A 3 -9.34 -6.74 -19.43
N ASN A 4 -8.73 -5.54 -19.48
CA ASN A 4 -8.37 -4.86 -20.71
C ASN A 4 -6.85 -4.74 -20.79
N LEU A 5 -6.27 -5.06 -21.94
CA LEU A 5 -4.86 -4.79 -22.22
C LEU A 5 -4.75 -3.39 -22.83
N ILE A 6 -4.03 -2.50 -22.17
CA ILE A 6 -3.90 -1.13 -22.63
C ILE A 6 -2.44 -0.71 -22.80
N LYS A 7 -2.18 0.19 -23.73
CA LYS A 7 -0.94 0.95 -23.79
C LYS A 7 -1.15 2.30 -23.11
N SER A 8 -0.45 2.50 -22.00
CA SER A 8 -0.48 3.78 -21.28
C SER A 8 0.43 4.82 -22.00
N LYS A 9 0.12 6.09 -21.83
CA LYS A 9 0.99 7.19 -22.32
C LYS A 9 2.10 7.53 -21.32
N THR A 10 1.84 7.31 -20.02
CA THR A 10 2.77 7.64 -18.94
C THR A 10 2.67 6.56 -17.85
N LEU A 11 3.75 6.34 -17.11
CA LEU A 11 3.78 5.43 -15.98
C LEU A 11 4.11 6.18 -14.68
N LEU A 12 5.17 6.97 -14.69
CA LEU A 12 5.57 7.82 -13.57
C LEU A 12 4.69 9.08 -13.54
N THR A 13 4.08 9.32 -12.38
CA THR A 13 3.26 10.52 -12.15
C THR A 13 3.85 11.31 -10.99
N ARG A 14 4.19 12.57 -11.22
CA ARG A 14 4.68 13.47 -10.17
C ARG A 14 3.62 13.64 -9.10
N SER A 15 4.02 13.50 -7.85
CA SER A 15 3.10 13.45 -6.72
C SER A 15 2.41 14.79 -6.45
N SER A 16 1.14 14.69 -6.07
CA SER A 16 0.30 15.82 -5.66
C SER A 16 -0.59 15.42 -4.49
N GLY A 17 -1.26 16.37 -3.87
CA GLY A 17 -2.16 16.12 -2.74
C GLY A 17 -1.45 15.40 -1.59
N TYR A 18 -2.06 14.35 -1.08
CA TYR A 18 -1.55 13.54 0.03
C TYR A 18 -0.13 12.99 -0.21
N LEU A 19 0.14 12.51 -1.43
CA LEU A 19 1.43 11.91 -1.78
C LEU A 19 2.57 12.93 -1.92
N LYS A 20 2.28 14.23 -2.03
CA LYS A 20 3.33 15.27 -2.14
C LYS A 20 4.30 15.28 -0.97
N GLY A 21 3.82 14.93 0.23
CA GLY A 21 4.65 14.79 1.44
C GLY A 21 5.27 13.42 1.64
N VAL A 22 4.99 12.45 0.74
CA VAL A 22 5.41 11.05 0.87
C VAL A 22 6.49 10.69 -0.14
N CYS A 23 6.32 11.08 -1.40
CA CYS A 23 7.19 10.68 -2.50
C CYS A 23 7.23 11.74 -3.59
N SER A 24 8.24 11.69 -4.46
CA SER A 24 8.31 12.57 -5.64
C SER A 24 7.40 12.06 -6.76
N HIS A 25 7.24 10.74 -6.88
CA HIS A 25 6.46 10.11 -7.93
C HIS A 25 5.61 8.95 -7.41
N SER A 26 4.45 8.77 -8.01
CA SER A 26 3.66 7.54 -7.89
C SER A 26 3.73 6.72 -9.17
N LEU A 27 3.63 5.40 -9.03
CA LEU A 27 3.61 4.44 -10.12
C LEU A 27 2.54 3.38 -9.87
N ASN A 28 1.67 3.16 -10.85
CA ASN A 28 0.63 2.13 -10.77
C ASN A 28 0.70 1.26 -12.04
N PRO A 29 1.10 -0.03 -11.94
CA PRO A 29 1.20 -0.95 -13.09
C PRO A 29 -0.15 -1.25 -13.73
N TYR A 30 -1.21 -1.06 -12.97
CA TYR A 30 -2.60 -1.31 -13.34
C TYR A 30 -3.47 -0.08 -13.11
N SER A 31 -4.66 -0.04 -13.72
CA SER A 31 -5.78 0.80 -13.30
C SER A 31 -6.96 -0.10 -12.97
N GLY A 32 -7.69 0.20 -11.90
CA GLY A 32 -8.61 -0.77 -11.30
C GLY A 32 -7.89 -1.80 -10.43
N CYS A 33 -8.64 -2.64 -9.72
CA CYS A 33 -8.06 -3.59 -8.79
C CYS A 33 -8.92 -4.84 -8.67
N GLY A 34 -8.31 -6.01 -8.91
CA GLY A 34 -8.96 -7.31 -8.75
C GLY A 34 -9.33 -7.67 -7.32
N PHE A 35 -8.85 -6.90 -6.34
CA PHE A 35 -9.26 -7.00 -4.94
C PHE A 35 -10.45 -6.10 -4.58
N GLY A 36 -11.04 -5.40 -5.56
CA GLY A 36 -12.12 -4.46 -5.32
C GLY A 36 -13.38 -5.03 -4.68
N LEU A 37 -13.58 -6.36 -4.76
CA LEU A 37 -14.68 -7.08 -4.10
C LEU A 37 -14.29 -7.74 -2.77
N SER A 38 -13.08 -7.53 -2.27
CA SER A 38 -12.62 -7.98 -0.95
C SER A 38 -12.90 -6.91 0.13
N SER A 39 -12.58 -7.22 1.40
CA SER A 39 -12.69 -6.23 2.50
C SER A 39 -11.88 -4.97 2.23
N CYS A 40 -10.68 -5.10 1.64
CA CYS A 40 -9.86 -3.96 1.18
C CYS A 40 -10.62 -3.09 0.18
N GLY A 41 -11.26 -3.70 -0.82
CA GLY A 41 -12.02 -2.99 -1.85
C GLY A 41 -13.27 -2.29 -1.32
N GLU A 42 -13.91 -2.82 -0.28
CA GLU A 42 -15.05 -2.18 0.36
C GLU A 42 -14.71 -0.82 0.98
N GLY A 43 -13.57 -0.72 1.65
CA GLY A 43 -13.08 0.53 2.25
C GLY A 43 -12.21 1.38 1.34
N CYS A 44 -11.95 0.94 0.10
CA CYS A 44 -11.00 1.58 -0.78
C CYS A 44 -11.46 2.97 -1.24
N TYR A 45 -10.70 3.99 -0.89
CA TYR A 45 -10.98 5.37 -1.31
C TYR A 45 -10.88 5.58 -2.83
N VAL A 46 -10.13 4.71 -3.53
CA VAL A 46 -9.93 4.81 -4.99
C VAL A 46 -11.22 4.57 -5.76
N ARG A 47 -12.16 3.80 -5.21
CA ARG A 47 -13.48 3.55 -5.82
C ARG A 47 -14.27 4.83 -6.13
N PHE A 48 -13.96 5.92 -5.42
CA PHE A 48 -14.59 7.23 -5.61
C PHE A 48 -13.76 8.18 -6.51
N ASN A 49 -12.64 7.71 -7.04
CA ASN A 49 -11.81 8.50 -7.94
C ASN A 49 -12.26 8.31 -9.38
N GLN A 50 -13.04 9.28 -9.89
CA GLN A 50 -13.62 9.22 -11.24
C GLN A 50 -12.55 9.18 -12.36
N TRP A 51 -11.37 9.76 -12.15
CA TRP A 51 -10.27 9.70 -13.12
C TRP A 51 -9.73 8.28 -13.31
N ILE A 52 -9.81 7.46 -12.26
CA ILE A 52 -9.36 6.06 -12.30
C ILE A 52 -10.50 5.15 -12.74
N THR A 53 -11.67 5.32 -12.15
CA THR A 53 -12.82 4.45 -12.43
C THR A 53 -13.45 4.74 -13.79
N GLN A 54 -13.44 6.01 -14.23
CA GLN A 54 -14.08 6.45 -15.47
C GLN A 54 -15.56 5.98 -15.57
N GLY A 55 -16.28 6.03 -14.43
CA GLY A 55 -17.67 5.59 -14.34
C GLY A 55 -17.86 4.07 -14.23
N ARG A 56 -16.77 3.27 -14.24
CA ARG A 56 -16.85 1.81 -14.08
C ARG A 56 -16.96 1.40 -12.61
N THR A 57 -17.62 0.31 -12.35
CA THR A 57 -17.76 -0.25 -11.00
C THR A 57 -16.40 -0.75 -10.46
N TRP A 58 -16.04 -0.30 -9.28
CA TRP A 58 -14.80 -0.73 -8.61
C TRP A 58 -14.83 -2.23 -8.31
N GLY A 59 -13.77 -2.95 -8.67
CA GLY A 59 -13.66 -4.40 -8.53
C GLY A 59 -14.15 -5.20 -9.75
N GLU A 60 -14.80 -4.55 -10.72
CA GLU A 60 -15.28 -5.22 -11.93
C GLU A 60 -14.39 -5.02 -13.15
N PHE A 61 -13.34 -4.21 -13.05
CA PHE A 61 -12.38 -3.97 -14.14
C PHE A 61 -10.94 -3.93 -13.65
N VAL A 62 -10.04 -4.34 -14.55
CA VAL A 62 -8.58 -4.15 -14.44
C VAL A 62 -8.03 -3.82 -15.83
N ASP A 63 -7.41 -2.67 -15.95
CA ASP A 63 -6.66 -2.29 -17.14
C ASP A 63 -5.17 -2.63 -16.90
N VAL A 64 -4.64 -3.52 -17.70
CA VAL A 64 -3.26 -4.01 -17.64
C VAL A 64 -2.40 -3.14 -18.55
N LYS A 65 -1.45 -2.39 -18.00
CA LYS A 65 -0.56 -1.49 -18.75
C LYS A 65 0.59 -2.29 -19.36
N ILE A 66 0.36 -2.92 -20.52
CA ILE A 66 1.28 -3.88 -21.13
C ILE A 66 2.64 -3.29 -21.51
N ASN A 67 2.75 -1.98 -21.65
CA ASN A 67 3.99 -1.26 -21.95
C ASN A 67 4.62 -0.57 -20.73
N ALA A 68 4.26 -0.97 -19.51
CA ALA A 68 4.70 -0.27 -18.30
C ALA A 68 6.23 -0.30 -18.12
N ALA A 69 6.87 -1.45 -18.31
CA ALA A 69 8.32 -1.58 -18.17
C ALA A 69 9.08 -0.72 -19.21
N GLU A 70 8.59 -0.68 -20.45
CA GLU A 70 9.14 0.17 -21.52
C GLU A 70 9.03 1.67 -21.15
N LEU A 71 7.85 2.09 -20.68
CA LEU A 71 7.63 3.48 -20.25
C LEU A 71 8.51 3.87 -19.07
N TYR A 72 8.77 2.92 -18.14
CA TYR A 72 9.72 3.18 -17.06
C TYR A 72 11.11 3.44 -17.62
N GLY A 73 11.64 2.57 -18.47
CA GLY A 73 12.96 2.73 -19.07
C GLY A 73 13.11 4.02 -19.85
N GLN A 74 12.07 4.45 -20.57
CA GLN A 74 12.08 5.69 -21.35
C GLN A 74 12.02 6.97 -20.50
N SER A 75 11.46 6.92 -19.28
CA SER A 75 11.16 8.13 -18.49
C SER A 75 11.94 8.24 -17.19
N ALA A 76 12.44 7.15 -16.63
CA ALA A 76 12.99 7.13 -15.28
C ALA A 76 14.15 8.09 -15.07
N GLU A 77 15.14 8.12 -15.99
CA GLU A 77 16.29 9.00 -15.88
C GLU A 77 15.88 10.49 -15.94
N LYS A 78 14.98 10.84 -16.85
CA LYS A 78 14.44 12.20 -16.95
C LYS A 78 13.74 12.64 -15.67
N GLU A 79 12.90 11.77 -15.10
CA GLU A 79 12.15 12.09 -13.88
C GLU A 79 13.05 12.07 -12.63
N LYS A 80 14.09 11.25 -12.59
CA LYS A 80 15.15 11.26 -11.58
C LYS A 80 15.91 12.60 -11.60
N ASN A 81 16.34 13.03 -12.78
CA ASN A 81 17.02 14.31 -12.95
C ASN A 81 16.11 15.50 -12.56
N TRP A 82 14.83 15.44 -12.91
CA TRP A 82 13.87 16.46 -12.49
C TRP A 82 13.73 16.52 -10.95
N ALA A 83 13.64 15.38 -10.27
CA ALA A 83 13.55 15.34 -8.81
C ALA A 83 14.80 15.96 -8.17
N HIS A 84 15.99 15.56 -8.63
CA HIS A 84 17.27 16.06 -8.11
C HIS A 84 17.45 17.57 -8.36
N GLN A 85 17.01 18.10 -9.51
CA GLN A 85 17.00 19.55 -9.79
C GLN A 85 16.07 20.33 -8.84
N LYS A 86 15.08 19.66 -8.23
CA LYS A 86 14.20 20.22 -7.21
C LYS A 86 14.70 19.96 -5.78
N SER A 87 15.93 19.45 -5.63
CA SER A 87 16.49 19.03 -4.34
C SER A 87 15.62 18.00 -3.60
N LEU A 88 14.93 17.15 -4.37
CA LEU A 88 14.12 16.06 -3.86
C LEU A 88 14.76 14.72 -4.21
N PRO A 89 14.71 13.72 -3.33
CA PRO A 89 15.06 12.36 -3.72
C PRO A 89 14.05 11.83 -4.77
N PHE A 90 14.54 11.05 -5.72
CA PHE A 90 13.68 10.32 -6.64
C PHE A 90 13.02 9.15 -5.90
N THR A 91 11.95 9.45 -5.17
CA THR A 91 11.18 8.48 -4.40
C THR A 91 9.96 8.05 -5.18
N ILE A 92 9.84 6.75 -5.44
CA ILE A 92 8.68 6.17 -6.11
C ILE A 92 7.79 5.45 -5.07
N PHE A 93 6.52 5.83 -5.01
CA PHE A 93 5.49 5.07 -4.30
C PHE A 93 4.73 4.20 -5.32
N MET A 94 4.95 2.89 -5.26
CA MET A 94 4.25 1.96 -6.15
C MET A 94 2.92 1.54 -5.51
N SER A 95 1.87 1.73 -6.30
CA SER A 95 0.51 1.23 -6.02
C SER A 95 -0.26 2.02 -4.97
N SER A 96 -0.29 3.34 -5.17
CA SER A 96 -1.20 4.22 -4.44
C SER A 96 -2.68 4.07 -4.84
N ALA A 97 -2.97 3.45 -5.99
CA ALA A 97 -4.32 3.40 -6.56
C ALA A 97 -4.74 2.03 -7.11
N THR A 98 -3.95 1.01 -6.83
CA THR A 98 -4.19 -0.39 -7.19
C THR A 98 -3.36 -1.28 -6.27
N ASP A 99 -3.47 -2.61 -6.39
CA ASP A 99 -2.52 -3.51 -5.74
C ASP A 99 -1.56 -4.11 -6.78
N PRO A 100 -0.24 -4.07 -6.57
CA PRO A 100 0.72 -4.56 -7.56
C PRO A 100 0.69 -6.08 -7.70
N TRP A 101 0.33 -6.81 -6.64
CA TRP A 101 0.20 -8.27 -6.67
C TRP A 101 -1.26 -8.73 -6.66
N GLN A 102 -2.15 -7.96 -7.30
CA GLN A 102 -3.54 -8.37 -7.53
C GLN A 102 -3.63 -9.62 -8.45
N PRO A 103 -4.79 -10.29 -8.54
CA PRO A 103 -4.93 -11.53 -9.30
C PRO A 103 -4.43 -11.48 -10.75
N ALA A 104 -4.57 -10.33 -11.43
CA ALA A 104 -4.09 -10.14 -12.80
C ALA A 104 -2.56 -10.30 -12.91
N GLU A 105 -1.79 -9.98 -11.85
CA GLU A 105 -0.33 -10.09 -11.85
C GLU A 105 0.14 -11.52 -12.05
N ARG A 106 -0.60 -12.53 -11.60
CA ARG A 106 -0.25 -13.95 -11.81
C ARG A 106 -0.12 -14.31 -13.30
N LYS A 107 -0.92 -13.67 -14.15
CA LYS A 107 -0.93 -13.91 -15.60
C LYS A 107 -0.04 -12.93 -16.35
N TYR A 108 -0.16 -11.64 -16.06
CA TYR A 108 0.39 -10.60 -16.92
C TYR A 108 1.79 -10.13 -16.49
N ARG A 109 2.19 -10.35 -15.23
CA ARG A 109 3.54 -10.10 -14.70
C ARG A 109 4.05 -8.67 -14.91
N VAL A 110 3.14 -7.69 -14.98
CA VAL A 110 3.49 -6.29 -15.25
C VAL A 110 4.29 -5.67 -14.11
N THR A 111 3.91 -5.93 -12.85
CA THR A 111 4.67 -5.47 -11.69
C THR A 111 6.09 -6.03 -11.73
N ARG A 112 6.25 -7.33 -11.96
CA ARG A 112 7.55 -8.00 -12.09
C ARG A 112 8.41 -7.34 -13.17
N THR A 113 7.88 -7.14 -14.37
CA THR A 113 8.66 -6.54 -15.46
C THR A 113 9.04 -5.09 -15.18
N VAL A 114 8.20 -4.33 -14.47
CA VAL A 114 8.52 -2.97 -14.02
C VAL A 114 9.61 -3.00 -12.95
N LEU A 115 9.53 -3.88 -11.94
CA LEU A 115 10.57 -4.04 -10.93
C LEU A 115 11.92 -4.42 -11.55
N GLN A 116 11.92 -5.34 -12.53
CA GLN A 116 13.12 -5.69 -13.30
C GLN A 116 13.66 -4.48 -14.09
N ALA A 117 12.80 -3.68 -14.73
CA ALA A 117 13.25 -2.46 -15.41
C ALA A 117 13.84 -1.42 -14.44
N MET A 118 13.42 -1.41 -13.18
CA MET A 118 13.99 -0.54 -12.15
C MET A 118 15.43 -0.87 -11.78
N THR A 119 15.92 -2.08 -12.03
CA THR A 119 17.32 -2.42 -11.73
C THR A 119 18.30 -1.68 -12.64
N ALA A 120 17.88 -1.32 -13.86
CA ALA A 120 18.71 -0.55 -14.80
C ALA A 120 18.76 0.96 -14.46
N CYS A 121 17.70 1.53 -13.92
CA CYS A 121 17.63 2.91 -13.45
C CYS A 121 16.89 2.97 -12.11
N PRO A 122 17.56 2.58 -10.99
CA PRO A 122 16.90 2.50 -9.70
C PRO A 122 16.52 3.88 -9.16
N PRO A 123 15.35 4.00 -8.47
CA PRO A 123 15.04 5.21 -7.71
C PRO A 123 15.97 5.34 -6.51
N ASP A 124 16.03 6.51 -5.88
CA ASP A 124 16.74 6.67 -4.61
C ASP A 124 16.00 5.93 -3.48
N THR A 125 14.65 5.98 -3.53
CA THR A 125 13.79 5.22 -2.61
C THR A 125 12.62 4.59 -3.37
N LEU A 126 12.39 3.30 -3.13
CA LEU A 126 11.20 2.58 -3.62
C LEU A 126 10.32 2.17 -2.45
N ILE A 127 9.08 2.62 -2.46
CA ILE A 127 8.05 2.23 -1.49
C ILE A 127 7.06 1.33 -2.23
N LEU A 128 6.94 0.09 -1.79
CA LEU A 128 5.98 -0.87 -2.32
C LEU A 128 4.89 -1.09 -1.28
N GLN A 129 3.62 -0.97 -1.68
CA GLN A 129 2.50 -1.25 -0.78
C GLN A 129 1.59 -2.32 -1.36
N THR A 130 1.23 -3.32 -0.54
CA THR A 130 0.35 -4.41 -0.96
C THR A 130 -0.44 -5.03 0.20
N HIS A 131 -1.63 -5.56 -0.14
CA HIS A 131 -2.44 -6.44 0.71
C HIS A 131 -2.20 -7.93 0.43
N SER A 132 -1.29 -8.24 -0.49
CA SER A 132 -1.09 -9.58 -1.02
C SER A 132 0.17 -10.24 -0.49
N ALA A 133 0.05 -11.47 0.01
CA ALA A 133 1.21 -12.31 0.31
C ALA A 133 1.97 -12.78 -0.95
N ASN A 134 1.38 -12.60 -2.16
CA ASN A 134 2.04 -12.97 -3.42
C ASN A 134 3.24 -12.07 -3.78
N ILE A 135 3.54 -11.03 -3.00
CA ILE A 135 4.80 -10.28 -3.10
C ILE A 135 6.02 -11.21 -3.03
N LEU A 136 5.90 -12.35 -2.35
CA LEU A 136 6.95 -13.37 -2.27
C LEU A 136 7.31 -14.00 -3.62
N ASP A 137 6.43 -13.92 -4.62
CA ASP A 137 6.71 -14.42 -5.98
C ASP A 137 7.84 -13.64 -6.67
N ASP A 138 8.17 -12.42 -6.18
CA ASP A 138 9.19 -11.54 -6.74
C ASP A 138 10.38 -11.31 -5.79
N LEU A 139 10.55 -12.19 -4.78
CA LEU A 139 11.55 -12.06 -3.72
C LEU A 139 12.97 -11.79 -4.27
N ASP A 140 13.40 -12.51 -5.30
CA ASP A 140 14.76 -12.35 -5.84
C ASP A 140 14.96 -10.96 -6.45
N THR A 141 13.98 -10.45 -7.19
CA THR A 141 14.02 -9.09 -7.74
C THR A 141 13.99 -8.02 -6.63
N LEU A 142 13.23 -8.26 -5.55
CA LEU A 142 13.22 -7.36 -4.39
C LEU A 142 14.55 -7.34 -3.66
N LEU A 143 15.23 -8.48 -3.53
CA LEU A 143 16.58 -8.57 -2.96
C LEU A 143 17.61 -7.84 -3.83
N GLU A 144 17.51 -7.94 -5.15
CA GLU A 144 18.35 -7.17 -6.06
C GLU A 144 18.13 -5.67 -5.90
N LEU A 145 16.87 -5.20 -5.95
CA LEU A 145 16.53 -3.79 -5.79
C LEU A 145 16.94 -3.23 -4.44
N SER A 146 16.89 -4.02 -3.36
CA SER A 146 17.32 -3.57 -2.03
C SER A 146 18.81 -3.24 -1.91
N ARG A 147 19.63 -3.75 -2.85
CA ARG A 147 21.05 -3.40 -2.96
C ARG A 147 21.29 -2.14 -3.79
N LEU A 148 20.32 -1.75 -4.62
CA LEU A 148 20.43 -0.65 -5.58
C LEU A 148 19.76 0.64 -5.09
N CYS A 149 18.76 0.52 -4.20
CA CYS A 149 18.00 1.65 -3.68
C CYS A 149 17.51 1.41 -2.24
N SER A 150 17.05 2.47 -1.58
CA SER A 150 16.36 2.34 -0.29
C SER A 150 14.98 1.72 -0.52
N LEU A 151 14.88 0.38 -0.38
CA LEU A 151 13.62 -0.34 -0.55
C LEU A 151 12.85 -0.41 0.78
N ARG A 152 11.57 -0.04 0.77
CA ARG A 152 10.62 -0.19 1.88
C ARG A 152 9.42 -0.97 1.41
N ILE A 153 9.11 -2.05 2.10
CA ILE A 153 7.96 -2.91 1.78
C ILE A 153 6.88 -2.69 2.83
N HIS A 154 5.80 -2.07 2.42
CA HIS A 154 4.62 -1.81 3.23
C HIS A 154 3.61 -2.93 3.02
N LEU A 155 3.45 -3.81 4.01
CA LEU A 155 2.40 -4.83 4.02
C LEU A 155 1.20 -4.28 4.79
N SER A 156 0.07 -4.16 4.11
CA SER A 156 -1.19 -3.73 4.73
C SER A 156 -1.72 -4.85 5.61
N ILE A 157 -1.77 -4.60 6.93
CA ILE A 157 -2.28 -5.51 7.97
C ILE A 157 -3.11 -4.64 8.91
N GLU A 158 -4.37 -4.41 8.57
CA GLU A 158 -5.22 -3.37 9.13
C GLU A 158 -5.63 -3.64 10.59
N GLY A 159 -5.58 -4.90 11.03
CA GLY A 159 -6.01 -5.32 12.37
C GLY A 159 -5.70 -6.78 12.65
N ASP A 160 -6.23 -7.30 13.76
CA ASP A 160 -6.04 -8.66 14.22
C ASP A 160 -7.22 -9.61 13.86
N LEU A 161 -8.26 -9.10 13.21
CA LEU A 161 -9.39 -9.87 12.73
C LEU A 161 -9.30 -10.11 11.23
N ASN A 162 -9.31 -11.36 10.79
CA ASN A 162 -9.31 -11.70 9.37
C ASN A 162 -10.52 -11.14 8.62
N ARG A 163 -11.63 -10.89 9.32
CA ARG A 163 -12.87 -10.41 8.71
C ARG A 163 -13.66 -9.57 9.69
N LEU A 164 -14.05 -8.39 9.25
CA LEU A 164 -15.04 -7.58 9.96
C LEU A 164 -16.47 -8.06 9.65
N PRO A 165 -17.41 -7.89 10.57
CA PRO A 165 -18.81 -8.30 10.37
C PRO A 165 -19.40 -7.74 9.09
N GLY A 166 -20.09 -8.59 8.30
CA GLY A 166 -20.75 -8.17 7.06
C GLY A 166 -19.84 -7.85 5.88
N LEU A 167 -18.50 -7.82 6.04
CA LEU A 167 -17.58 -7.60 4.93
C LEU A 167 -17.10 -8.93 4.31
N PRO A 168 -16.70 -8.91 3.03
CA PRO A 168 -16.04 -10.06 2.40
C PRO A 168 -14.66 -10.32 3.01
N PRO A 169 -14.05 -11.49 2.74
CA PRO A 169 -12.70 -11.79 3.21
C PRO A 169 -11.65 -10.85 2.59
N PRO A 170 -10.48 -10.69 3.24
CA PRO A 170 -9.36 -9.94 2.68
C PRO A 170 -8.70 -10.66 1.48
N PRO A 171 -7.87 -9.97 0.69
CA PRO A 171 -7.14 -10.57 -0.44
C PRO A 171 -6.20 -11.72 -0.02
N SER A 172 -5.53 -11.56 1.11
CA SER A 172 -4.76 -12.58 1.81
C SER A 172 -5.13 -12.51 3.29
N SER A 173 -5.16 -13.65 3.99
CA SER A 173 -5.43 -13.65 5.42
C SER A 173 -4.36 -12.89 6.21
N ILE A 174 -4.66 -12.47 7.43
CA ILE A 174 -3.68 -11.83 8.31
C ILE A 174 -2.46 -12.73 8.51
N GLU A 175 -2.69 -14.02 8.73
CA GLU A 175 -1.63 -15.02 8.90
C GLU A 175 -0.72 -15.09 7.67
N GLN A 176 -1.29 -15.11 6.47
CA GLN A 176 -0.51 -15.11 5.23
C GLN A 176 0.33 -13.85 5.09
N ARG A 177 -0.21 -12.68 5.46
CA ARG A 177 0.50 -11.40 5.35
C ARG A 177 1.58 -11.27 6.43
N ILE A 178 1.35 -11.71 7.66
CA ILE A 178 2.38 -11.76 8.71
C ILE A 178 3.48 -12.76 8.34
N SER A 179 3.14 -13.94 7.82
CA SER A 179 4.14 -14.90 7.33
C SER A 179 4.95 -14.34 6.14
N ALA A 180 4.32 -13.58 5.25
CA ALA A 180 5.04 -12.90 4.16
C ALA A 180 6.00 -11.83 4.72
N LEU A 181 5.56 -11.03 5.69
CA LEU A 181 6.40 -10.05 6.38
C LEU A 181 7.62 -10.71 7.01
N GLU A 182 7.44 -11.82 7.74
CA GLU A 182 8.50 -12.59 8.37
C GLU A 182 9.51 -13.13 7.34
N LYS A 183 9.02 -13.73 6.26
CA LYS A 183 9.88 -14.24 5.18
C LYS A 183 10.69 -13.15 4.49
N LEU A 184 10.12 -11.98 4.30
CA LEU A 184 10.82 -10.83 3.73
C LEU A 184 11.87 -10.28 4.71
N SER A 185 11.51 -10.13 5.99
CA SER A 185 12.41 -9.59 7.02
C SER A 185 13.59 -10.52 7.30
N THR A 186 13.37 -11.84 7.34
CA THR A 186 14.45 -12.84 7.52
C THR A 186 15.45 -12.85 6.37
N ARG A 187 15.06 -12.32 5.20
CA ARG A 187 15.96 -12.12 4.05
C ARG A 187 16.63 -10.73 4.04
N GLY A 188 16.48 -9.97 5.13
CA GLY A 188 17.11 -8.65 5.32
C GLY A 188 16.37 -7.50 4.63
N LEU A 189 15.16 -7.70 4.13
CA LEU A 189 14.35 -6.64 3.55
C LEU A 189 13.66 -5.81 4.63
N LYS A 190 13.62 -4.48 4.45
CA LYS A 190 12.95 -3.57 5.37
C LYS A 190 11.45 -3.64 5.17
N THR A 191 10.76 -4.27 6.11
CA THR A 191 9.31 -4.47 6.11
C THR A 191 8.63 -3.59 7.13
N ILE A 192 7.49 -3.00 6.75
CA ILE A 192 6.67 -2.12 7.58
C ILE A 192 5.24 -2.66 7.55
N ALA A 193 4.63 -2.86 8.71
CA ALA A 193 3.23 -3.21 8.79
C ALA A 193 2.38 -1.93 8.71
N CYS A 194 1.41 -1.88 7.79
CA CYS A 194 0.56 -0.72 7.57
C CYS A 194 -0.87 -1.01 8.02
N LEU A 195 -1.32 -0.30 9.07
CA LEU A 195 -2.69 -0.28 9.52
C LEU A 195 -3.37 0.95 8.89
N SER A 196 -3.76 0.82 7.62
CA SER A 196 -4.31 1.94 6.84
C SER A 196 -5.46 1.48 5.93
N PRO A 197 -6.71 1.76 6.33
CA PRO A 197 -7.09 2.34 7.61
C PRO A 197 -6.95 1.35 8.77
N LEU A 198 -6.65 1.85 9.96
CA LEU A 198 -6.65 1.07 11.19
C LEU A 198 -8.05 0.47 11.43
N TYR A 199 -8.12 -0.85 11.57
CA TYR A 199 -9.33 -1.56 12.01
C TYR A 199 -9.37 -1.70 13.54
N PRO A 200 -10.53 -2.05 14.14
CA PRO A 200 -10.59 -2.38 15.54
C PRO A 200 -9.69 -3.57 15.86
N LEU A 201 -8.90 -3.45 16.91
CA LEU A 201 -8.04 -4.51 17.46
C LEU A 201 -8.68 -5.14 18.69
N THR A 202 -8.78 -6.46 18.71
CA THR A 202 -9.32 -7.19 19.87
C THR A 202 -8.26 -7.37 20.95
N ASN A 203 -6.99 -7.51 20.57
CA ASN A 203 -5.87 -7.57 21.50
C ASN A 203 -4.66 -6.81 20.94
N PRO A 204 -4.61 -5.47 21.09
CA PRO A 204 -3.54 -4.63 20.52
C PRO A 204 -2.13 -5.04 20.99
N HIS A 205 -1.97 -5.39 22.26
CA HIS A 205 -0.67 -5.77 22.81
C HIS A 205 -0.13 -7.03 22.15
N HIS A 206 -0.93 -8.07 22.03
CA HIS A 206 -0.56 -9.30 21.36
C HIS A 206 -0.30 -9.08 19.86
N PHE A 207 -1.12 -8.24 19.22
CA PHE A 207 -0.98 -7.94 17.81
C PHE A 207 0.36 -7.27 17.48
N PHE A 208 0.75 -6.24 18.23
CA PHE A 208 2.03 -5.56 18.00
C PHE A 208 3.25 -6.41 18.39
N ASP A 209 3.12 -7.24 19.44
CA ASP A 209 4.15 -8.22 19.78
C ASP A 209 4.38 -9.22 18.63
N ARG A 210 3.32 -9.72 18.02
CA ARG A 210 3.41 -10.59 16.84
C ARG A 210 4.08 -9.91 15.66
N LEU A 211 3.75 -8.66 15.35
CA LEU A 211 4.39 -7.91 14.26
C LEU A 211 5.88 -7.71 14.52
N LYS A 212 6.26 -7.38 15.76
CA LYS A 212 7.65 -7.27 16.19
C LYS A 212 8.39 -8.59 16.02
N ASN A 213 7.82 -9.69 16.50
CA ASN A 213 8.44 -11.03 16.41
C ASN A 213 8.54 -11.52 14.96
N ALA A 214 7.62 -11.11 14.08
CA ALA A 214 7.72 -11.36 12.64
C ALA A 214 8.78 -10.48 11.94
N GLY A 215 9.43 -9.56 12.66
CA GLY A 215 10.53 -8.73 12.14
C GLY A 215 10.10 -7.45 11.44
N ALA A 216 8.89 -6.93 11.73
CA ALA A 216 8.51 -5.60 11.27
C ALA A 216 9.52 -4.56 11.78
N SER A 217 10.04 -3.72 10.88
CA SER A 217 10.99 -2.64 11.25
C SER A 217 10.27 -1.44 11.86
N ALA A 218 9.01 -1.26 11.53
CA ALA A 218 8.13 -0.19 12.03
C ALA A 218 6.67 -0.56 11.74
N VAL A 219 5.75 0.22 12.31
CA VAL A 219 4.33 0.21 11.93
C VAL A 219 3.91 1.59 11.44
N ILE A 220 3.01 1.64 10.46
CA ILE A 220 2.30 2.85 10.07
C ILE A 220 0.87 2.72 10.53
N ILE A 221 0.38 3.72 11.27
CA ILE A 221 -0.99 3.76 11.74
C ILE A 221 -1.68 4.98 11.13
N ASP A 222 -2.67 4.71 10.30
CA ASP A 222 -3.48 5.73 9.64
C ASP A 222 -4.96 5.47 9.89
N HIS A 223 -5.77 6.51 9.76
CA HIS A 223 -7.22 6.42 9.92
C HIS A 223 -7.89 6.88 8.63
N PHE A 224 -9.10 6.40 8.34
CA PHE A 224 -9.81 6.89 7.17
C PHE A 224 -10.16 8.39 7.26
N ILE A 225 -10.33 8.94 8.47
CA ILE A 225 -10.41 10.39 8.66
C ILE A 225 -9.03 10.98 8.38
N GLY A 226 -8.93 11.79 7.34
CA GLY A 226 -7.67 12.37 6.86
C GLY A 226 -6.89 11.45 5.91
N GLY A 227 -7.07 10.12 5.98
CA GLY A 227 -6.32 9.14 5.17
C GLY A 227 -7.00 8.74 3.85
N ASP A 228 -8.31 8.96 3.70
CA ASP A 228 -9.05 8.63 2.47
C ASP A 228 -8.99 9.73 1.40
N GLY A 229 -8.13 10.73 1.60
CA GLY A 229 -7.98 11.90 0.74
C GLY A 229 -9.01 12.99 0.99
N THR A 230 -9.79 12.89 2.08
CA THR A 230 -10.69 13.95 2.59
C THR A 230 -10.43 14.18 4.07
N ALA A 231 -10.57 15.42 4.53
CA ALA A 231 -10.28 15.79 5.91
C ALA A 231 -11.13 15.02 6.95
N GLN A 232 -12.35 14.65 6.58
CA GLN A 232 -13.33 14.02 7.48
C GLN A 232 -13.61 12.55 7.14
N GLY A 233 -12.85 11.92 6.23
CA GLY A 233 -13.10 10.54 5.83
C GLY A 233 -14.40 10.33 5.03
N SER A 234 -14.86 11.37 4.34
CA SER A 234 -16.19 11.39 3.69
C SER A 234 -16.32 10.37 2.55
N ARG A 235 -15.23 9.88 1.97
CA ARG A 235 -15.26 8.79 0.99
C ARG A 235 -15.54 7.46 1.67
N THR A 236 -14.79 7.16 2.71
CA THR A 236 -14.91 5.90 3.46
C THR A 236 -16.25 5.82 4.21
N LEU A 237 -16.77 6.95 4.71
CA LEU A 237 -18.09 7.02 5.34
C LEU A 237 -19.26 6.62 4.39
N LYS A 238 -19.05 6.62 3.07
CA LYS A 238 -20.03 6.14 2.08
C LYS A 238 -19.96 4.62 1.86
N THR A 239 -19.07 3.92 2.53
CA THR A 239 -18.86 2.48 2.41
C THR A 239 -19.46 1.73 3.61
N ARG A 240 -19.47 0.40 3.54
CA ARG A 240 -19.88 -0.44 4.68
C ARG A 240 -18.81 -0.54 5.76
N LEU A 241 -17.58 -0.08 5.49
CA LEU A 241 -16.44 -0.28 6.39
C LEU A 241 -16.65 0.34 7.78
N PRO A 242 -17.04 1.63 7.94
CA PRO A 242 -17.22 2.22 9.26
C PRO A 242 -18.29 1.51 10.10
N PHE A 243 -19.39 1.09 9.47
CA PHE A 243 -20.41 0.30 10.16
C PHE A 243 -19.86 -1.06 10.62
N ALA A 244 -19.12 -1.76 9.77
CA ALA A 244 -18.50 -3.04 10.13
C ALA A 244 -17.47 -2.89 11.27
N MET A 245 -16.73 -1.78 11.29
CA MET A 245 -15.78 -1.46 12.36
C MET A 245 -16.50 -1.20 13.69
N SER A 246 -17.57 -0.39 13.68
CA SER A 246 -18.33 -0.06 14.88
C SER A 246 -19.05 -1.26 15.51
N GLN A 247 -19.39 -2.28 14.70
CA GLN A 247 -19.95 -3.53 15.22
C GLN A 247 -18.94 -4.35 16.06
N VAL A 248 -17.65 -4.12 15.90
CA VAL A 248 -16.59 -4.74 16.72
C VAL A 248 -16.23 -3.86 17.90
N LEU A 249 -16.02 -2.56 17.65
CA LEU A 249 -15.67 -1.57 18.64
C LEU A 249 -16.17 -0.20 18.15
N GLU A 250 -17.16 0.37 18.85
CA GLU A 250 -17.79 1.64 18.44
C GLU A 250 -16.78 2.77 18.28
N ASP A 251 -15.85 2.92 19.21
CA ASP A 251 -14.83 3.97 19.19
C ASP A 251 -13.84 3.86 18.02
N SER A 252 -13.77 2.71 17.35
CA SER A 252 -12.79 2.47 16.27
C SER A 252 -12.93 3.39 15.06
N ILE A 253 -14.09 4.02 14.90
CA ILE A 253 -14.38 4.97 13.81
C ILE A 253 -13.95 6.41 14.15
N HIS A 254 -13.33 6.64 15.31
CA HIS A 254 -12.95 7.95 15.80
C HIS A 254 -11.42 8.10 15.98
N LEU A 255 -10.91 9.32 15.79
CA LEU A 255 -9.46 9.60 15.91
C LEU A 255 -8.87 9.33 17.31
N PRO A 256 -9.59 9.50 18.44
CA PRO A 256 -9.07 9.13 19.75
C PRO A 256 -8.64 7.65 19.84
N TYR A 257 -9.39 6.73 19.22
CA TYR A 257 -9.01 5.33 19.15
C TYR A 257 -7.67 5.14 18.43
N ARG A 258 -7.48 5.76 17.26
CA ARG A 258 -6.18 5.72 16.57
C ARG A 258 -5.05 6.20 17.48
N ASN A 259 -5.25 7.29 18.21
CA ASN A 259 -4.24 7.87 19.09
C ASN A 259 -3.91 6.92 20.26
N GLN A 260 -4.91 6.23 20.82
CA GLN A 260 -4.72 5.19 21.82
C GLN A 260 -3.87 4.04 21.27
N ILE A 261 -4.19 3.56 20.07
CA ILE A 261 -3.44 2.46 19.43
C ILE A 261 -2.01 2.87 19.11
N ILE A 262 -1.76 4.11 18.70
CA ILE A 262 -0.40 4.64 18.50
C ILE A 262 0.41 4.55 19.80
N ASN A 263 -0.16 4.95 20.94
CA ASN A 263 0.53 4.90 22.23
C ASN A 263 0.84 3.46 22.66
N ILE A 264 -0.04 2.51 22.40
CA ILE A 264 0.22 1.08 22.66
C ILE A 264 1.34 0.57 21.75
N ALA A 265 1.26 0.86 20.44
CA ALA A 265 2.22 0.39 19.43
C ALA A 265 3.67 0.81 19.72
N ARG A 266 3.87 2.03 20.26
CA ARG A 266 5.19 2.57 20.63
C ARG A 266 5.95 1.74 21.66
N ASN A 267 5.26 0.92 22.45
CA ASN A 267 5.92 -0.01 23.39
C ASN A 267 6.58 -1.20 22.68
N TYR A 268 6.29 -1.41 21.39
CA TYR A 268 6.72 -2.58 20.64
C TYR A 268 7.61 -2.23 19.46
N LEU A 269 7.25 -1.21 18.68
CA LEU A 269 7.86 -0.86 17.40
C LEU A 269 7.91 0.66 17.20
N PRO A 270 8.84 1.18 16.40
CA PRO A 270 8.77 2.55 15.91
C PRO A 270 7.48 2.77 15.12
N VAL A 271 6.80 3.89 15.39
CA VAL A 271 5.48 4.20 14.82
C VAL A 271 5.57 5.40 13.88
N GLY A 272 5.08 5.22 12.67
CA GLY A 272 4.80 6.30 11.73
C GLY A 272 3.29 6.61 11.71
N VAL A 273 2.94 7.88 11.63
CA VAL A 273 1.54 8.30 11.61
C VAL A 273 1.19 8.92 10.26
N SER A 274 0.16 8.38 9.61
CA SER A 274 -0.37 8.90 8.34
C SER A 274 0.72 9.23 7.31
N ALA A 275 0.65 10.35 6.60
CA ALA A 275 1.60 10.71 5.54
C ALA A 275 3.08 10.71 5.99
N GLN A 276 3.37 11.11 7.23
CA GLN A 276 4.73 11.10 7.77
C GLN A 276 5.27 9.67 7.90
N GLY A 277 4.43 8.74 8.34
CA GLY A 277 4.76 7.31 8.39
C GLY A 277 5.06 6.74 7.01
N PHE A 278 4.21 7.02 6.02
CA PHE A 278 4.44 6.60 4.64
C PHE A 278 5.71 7.21 4.05
N ALA A 279 6.07 8.45 4.42
CA ALA A 279 7.33 9.09 4.05
C ALA A 279 8.56 8.45 4.70
N GLY A 280 8.37 7.62 5.74
CA GLY A 280 9.43 6.92 6.46
C GLY A 280 9.89 7.61 7.75
N HIS A 281 9.09 8.51 8.29
CA HIS A 281 9.32 9.12 9.59
C HIS A 281 8.65 8.28 10.69
N TYR A 282 9.46 7.64 11.50
CA TYR A 282 9.02 6.78 12.61
C TYR A 282 9.60 7.29 13.91
N SER A 283 8.80 7.29 14.99
CA SER A 283 9.23 7.63 16.36
C SER A 283 8.86 6.52 17.34
N GLN A 284 9.67 6.34 18.36
CA GLN A 284 9.33 5.52 19.54
C GLN A 284 8.41 6.29 20.47
#